data_1e345f4fe62ed2749842cef361c9914e
#
_entry.id   1e345f4fe62ed2749842cef361c9914e
#
_cell.length_a   1.000
_cell.length_b   1.000
_cell.length_c   1.000
_cell.angle_alpha   90.00
_cell.angle_beta   90.00
_cell.angle_gamma   90.00
#
_symmetry.space_group_name_H-M   'P 1'
#
loop_
_entity.id
_entity.type
_entity.pdbx_description
1 polymer ?
#
loop_
_entity_poly.entity_id
_entity_poly.type
_entity_poly.pdbx_seq_one_letter_code
_entity_poly.pdbx_strand_id
1 'polypeptide(L)'
;MLHLILADCELETVPKEIARHRVIRWYARRRGRRPTELLLDANLHYPAMKGLPDSDRRGRPDIVHACLLFAFDTPLNREGLLRAYVHTRHDKMITIDPAARLPRAHNRFVGLMEYLFLAGTAPPDKPLLRLEDATLKKIISKIKPAKTIAFSERGEKKHWGDFYKGVKKDDDVCIIVGGFPHGNFISDVAKLADELVCIDPELLRAPTVIMRAIFAYEDTYGITKTRLARSSNAP
;
A
#
# COMPACT_ATOMS: atom_id res chain seq x y z
N MET A 1 13.81 10.06 5.87
CA MET A 1 12.53 9.39 6.19
C MET A 1 12.19 8.38 5.11
N LEU A 2 11.45 7.28 5.42
CA LEU A 2 11.04 6.28 4.41
C LEU A 2 9.58 6.52 3.97
N HIS A 3 9.37 6.65 2.66
CA HIS A 3 8.06 6.76 2.03
C HIS A 3 7.74 5.44 1.33
N LEU A 4 6.75 4.71 1.82
CA LEU A 4 6.23 3.48 1.22
C LEU A 4 5.05 3.81 0.31
N ILE A 5 5.15 3.53 -0.98
CA ILE A 5 4.04 3.58 -1.92
C ILE A 5 3.65 2.15 -2.31
N LEU A 6 2.46 1.73 -1.93
CA LEU A 6 1.80 0.59 -2.54
C LEU A 6 1.19 1.06 -3.85
N ALA A 7 1.76 0.63 -4.98
CA ALA A 7 1.37 1.11 -6.29
C ALA A 7 0.46 0.13 -7.03
N ASP A 8 -0.41 0.69 -7.88
CA ASP A 8 -1.35 -0.04 -8.73
C ASP A 8 -2.21 -1.04 -7.96
N CYS A 9 -2.59 -0.64 -6.73
CA CYS A 9 -3.37 -1.48 -5.84
C CYS A 9 -4.73 -1.83 -6.45
N GLU A 10 -5.11 -3.09 -6.32
CA GLU A 10 -6.40 -3.60 -6.74
C GLU A 10 -7.47 -3.29 -5.68
N LEU A 11 -7.53 -2.02 -5.30
CA LEU A 11 -8.43 -1.44 -4.31
C LEU A 11 -9.37 -0.45 -5.01
N GLU A 12 -10.61 -0.83 -5.18
CA GLU A 12 -11.63 -0.06 -5.90
C GLU A 12 -13.02 -0.37 -5.39
N THR A 13 -13.98 0.50 -5.65
CA THR A 13 -15.40 0.20 -5.41
C THR A 13 -15.97 -0.65 -6.55
N VAL A 14 -17.07 -1.34 -6.28
CA VAL A 14 -17.74 -2.17 -7.29
C VAL A 14 -18.06 -1.36 -8.56
N PRO A 15 -17.53 -1.76 -9.73
CA PRO A 15 -17.82 -1.10 -11.00
C PRO A 15 -19.30 -1.13 -11.37
N LYS A 16 -19.74 -0.07 -12.08
CA LYS A 16 -21.16 0.08 -12.49
C LYS A 16 -21.65 -1.09 -13.36
N GLU A 17 -20.75 -1.65 -14.18
CA GLU A 17 -21.03 -2.74 -15.11
C GLU A 17 -21.55 -4.00 -14.41
N ILE A 18 -21.03 -4.29 -13.22
CA ILE A 18 -21.42 -5.47 -12.44
C ILE A 18 -22.35 -5.16 -11.27
N ALA A 19 -22.67 -3.89 -11.03
CA ALA A 19 -23.49 -3.45 -9.89
C ALA A 19 -24.90 -4.09 -9.85
N ARG A 20 -25.44 -4.49 -11.01
CA ARG A 20 -26.74 -5.16 -11.13
C ARG A 20 -26.69 -6.67 -10.91
N HIS A 21 -25.51 -7.27 -10.82
CA HIS A 21 -25.37 -8.71 -10.61
C HIS A 21 -25.98 -9.14 -9.27
N ARG A 22 -26.68 -10.30 -9.26
CA ARG A 22 -27.43 -10.78 -8.08
C ARG A 22 -26.58 -10.87 -6.80
N VAL A 23 -25.33 -11.32 -6.92
CA VAL A 23 -24.39 -11.45 -5.78
C VAL A 23 -24.06 -10.07 -5.20
N ILE A 24 -23.74 -9.09 -6.03
CA ILE A 24 -23.45 -7.71 -5.60
C ILE A 24 -24.68 -7.11 -4.90
N ARG A 25 -25.86 -7.24 -5.49
CA ARG A 25 -27.11 -6.72 -4.90
C ARG A 25 -27.44 -7.38 -3.57
N TRP A 26 -27.12 -8.66 -3.41
CA TRP A 26 -27.33 -9.38 -2.16
C TRP A 26 -26.44 -8.84 -1.05
N TYR A 27 -25.12 -8.67 -1.31
CA TYR A 27 -24.20 -8.08 -0.34
C TYR A 27 -24.56 -6.62 -0.02
N ALA A 28 -24.92 -5.82 -1.01
CA ALA A 28 -25.32 -4.44 -0.84
C ALA A 28 -26.53 -4.30 0.11
N ARG A 29 -27.59 -5.11 -0.11
CA ARG A 29 -28.76 -5.16 0.78
C ARG A 29 -28.38 -5.53 2.21
N ARG A 30 -27.57 -6.59 2.37
CA ARG A 30 -27.14 -7.06 3.69
C ARG A 30 -26.32 -6.02 4.46
N ARG A 31 -25.63 -5.14 3.77
CA ARG A 31 -24.82 -4.07 4.35
C ARG A 31 -25.51 -2.70 4.41
N GLY A 32 -26.75 -2.59 3.93
CA GLY A 32 -27.48 -1.32 3.86
C GLY A 32 -26.77 -0.28 2.99
N ARG A 33 -26.12 -0.72 1.89
CA ARG A 33 -25.33 0.12 0.98
C ARG A 33 -25.85 0.03 -0.45
N ARG A 34 -25.53 1.03 -1.27
CA ARG A 34 -25.69 0.90 -2.72
C ARG A 34 -24.61 -0.04 -3.28
N PRO A 35 -24.90 -0.82 -4.34
CA PRO A 35 -23.91 -1.71 -4.96
C PRO A 35 -22.55 -1.07 -5.25
N THR A 36 -22.54 0.14 -5.80
CA THR A 36 -21.33 0.88 -6.16
C THR A 36 -20.59 1.53 -4.98
N GLU A 37 -21.12 1.42 -3.77
CA GLU A 37 -20.50 1.88 -2.53
C GLU A 37 -19.72 0.75 -1.83
N LEU A 38 -19.95 -0.49 -2.25
CA LEU A 38 -19.17 -1.63 -1.75
C LEU A 38 -17.76 -1.60 -2.32
N LEU A 39 -16.79 -1.99 -1.53
CA LEU A 39 -15.47 -2.30 -2.02
C LEU A 39 -15.51 -3.60 -2.82
N LEU A 40 -14.86 -3.65 -3.99
CA LEU A 40 -14.74 -4.86 -4.76
C LEU A 40 -13.82 -5.84 -4.01
N ASP A 41 -14.30 -7.06 -3.78
CA ASP A 41 -13.54 -8.15 -3.12
C ASP A 41 -13.76 -9.45 -3.87
N ALA A 42 -12.72 -9.99 -4.47
CA ALA A 42 -12.78 -11.21 -5.27
C ALA A 42 -13.27 -12.41 -4.46
N ASN A 43 -13.01 -12.47 -3.15
CA ASN A 43 -13.50 -13.55 -2.30
C ASN A 43 -15.03 -13.58 -2.20
N LEU A 44 -15.67 -12.42 -2.35
CA LEU A 44 -17.13 -12.26 -2.22
C LEU A 44 -17.81 -12.10 -3.57
N HIS A 45 -17.17 -11.43 -4.52
CA HIS A 45 -17.78 -10.93 -5.74
C HIS A 45 -17.33 -11.67 -7.01
N TYR A 46 -16.48 -12.71 -6.88
CA TYR A 46 -15.92 -13.46 -8.02
C TYR A 46 -16.94 -13.84 -9.11
N PRO A 47 -18.17 -14.38 -8.77
CA PRO A 47 -19.12 -14.72 -9.80
C PRO A 47 -19.60 -13.54 -10.67
N ALA A 48 -19.56 -12.33 -10.11
CA ALA A 48 -19.94 -11.09 -10.81
C ALA A 48 -18.79 -10.54 -11.65
N MET A 49 -17.55 -10.91 -11.34
CA MET A 49 -16.35 -10.32 -11.95
C MET A 49 -15.96 -10.92 -13.30
N LYS A 50 -16.51 -12.09 -13.65
CA LYS A 50 -16.11 -12.86 -14.85
C LYS A 50 -16.11 -12.09 -16.19
N GLY A 51 -16.87 -11.00 -16.29
CA GLY A 51 -16.94 -10.17 -17.50
C GLY A 51 -16.10 -8.88 -17.42
N LEU A 52 -15.39 -8.65 -16.33
CA LEU A 52 -14.56 -7.47 -16.20
C LEU A 52 -13.18 -7.69 -16.85
N PRO A 53 -12.63 -6.67 -17.52
CA PRO A 53 -11.21 -6.68 -17.89
C PRO A 53 -10.35 -6.91 -16.65
N ASP A 54 -9.28 -7.70 -16.78
CA ASP A 54 -8.34 -8.05 -15.69
C ASP A 54 -9.02 -8.64 -14.44
N SER A 55 -10.13 -9.36 -14.63
CA SER A 55 -10.94 -9.88 -13.51
C SER A 55 -10.19 -10.80 -12.55
N ASP A 56 -9.16 -11.48 -13.02
CA ASP A 56 -8.28 -12.37 -12.26
C ASP A 56 -7.34 -11.63 -11.31
N ARG A 57 -7.10 -10.35 -11.59
CA ARG A 57 -6.22 -9.48 -10.83
C ARG A 57 -6.97 -8.59 -9.83
N ARG A 58 -8.17 -8.12 -10.18
CA ARG A 58 -8.94 -7.08 -9.48
C ARG A 58 -9.54 -7.55 -8.14
N GLY A 59 -9.96 -6.56 -7.31
CA GLY A 59 -10.69 -6.82 -6.07
C GLY A 59 -9.85 -7.55 -5.02
N ARG A 60 -8.66 -7.03 -4.71
CA ARG A 60 -7.72 -7.62 -3.76
C ARG A 60 -7.40 -6.68 -2.59
N PRO A 61 -8.43 -6.24 -1.82
CA PRO A 61 -8.22 -5.41 -0.64
C PRO A 61 -7.39 -6.11 0.45
N ASP A 62 -7.36 -7.44 0.46
CA ASP A 62 -6.58 -8.27 1.36
C ASP A 62 -5.06 -8.01 1.23
N ILE A 63 -4.55 -7.81 0.02
CA ILE A 63 -3.13 -7.51 -0.21
C ILE A 63 -2.77 -6.16 0.43
N VAL A 64 -3.54 -5.12 0.15
CA VAL A 64 -3.31 -3.79 0.71
C VAL A 64 -3.42 -3.82 2.24
N HIS A 65 -4.43 -4.50 2.77
CA HIS A 65 -4.64 -4.65 4.21
C HIS A 65 -3.43 -5.31 4.89
N ALA A 66 -2.97 -6.46 4.37
CA ALA A 66 -1.81 -7.16 4.91
C ALA A 66 -0.55 -6.28 4.87
N CYS A 67 -0.27 -5.64 3.74
CA CYS A 67 0.87 -4.75 3.57
C CYS A 67 0.89 -3.63 4.60
N LEU A 68 -0.25 -2.97 4.80
CA LEU A 68 -0.37 -1.87 5.75
C LEU A 68 -0.25 -2.34 7.20
N LEU A 69 -0.85 -3.47 7.56
CA LEU A 69 -0.73 -4.01 8.92
C LEU A 69 0.74 -4.27 9.28
N PHE A 70 1.51 -4.89 8.38
CA PHE A 70 2.93 -5.14 8.63
C PHE A 70 3.73 -3.83 8.67
N ALA A 71 3.53 -2.91 7.73
CA ALA A 71 4.27 -1.65 7.68
C ALA A 71 4.05 -0.81 8.95
N PHE A 72 2.81 -0.72 9.44
CA PHE A 72 2.46 0.10 10.60
C PHE A 72 2.86 -0.53 11.95
N ASP A 73 3.18 -1.82 12.01
CA ASP A 73 3.65 -2.48 13.23
C ASP A 73 5.19 -2.49 13.37
N THR A 74 5.91 -1.76 12.52
CA THR A 74 7.38 -1.70 12.55
C THR A 74 7.92 -0.70 13.56
N PRO A 75 9.14 -0.91 14.07
CA PRO A 75 9.91 0.08 14.83
C PRO A 75 10.00 1.41 14.10
N LEU A 76 10.23 1.39 12.78
CA LEU A 76 10.32 2.58 11.95
C LEU A 76 9.07 3.47 12.03
N ASN A 77 7.88 2.85 11.95
CA ASN A 77 6.62 3.59 12.09
C ASN A 77 6.45 4.17 13.50
N ARG A 78 6.84 3.43 14.53
CA ARG A 78 6.78 3.89 15.94
C ARG A 78 7.71 5.08 16.21
N GLU A 79 8.80 5.22 15.48
CA GLU A 79 9.68 6.40 15.49
C GLU A 79 9.15 7.56 14.64
N GLY A 80 8.00 7.41 13.98
CA GLY A 80 7.43 8.44 13.10
C GLY A 80 8.20 8.65 11.80
N LEU A 81 9.08 7.72 11.44
CA LEU A 81 9.97 7.79 10.28
C LEU A 81 9.41 7.11 9.03
N LEU A 82 8.19 6.56 9.08
CA LEU A 82 7.49 5.96 7.96
C LEU A 82 6.34 6.86 7.50
N ARG A 83 6.17 6.97 6.18
CA ARG A 83 4.96 7.53 5.53
C ARG A 83 4.45 6.50 4.55
N ALA A 84 3.15 6.21 4.57
CA ALA A 84 2.55 5.21 3.70
C ALA A 84 1.48 5.82 2.79
N TYR A 85 1.54 5.41 1.52
CA TYR A 85 0.61 5.82 0.47
C TYR A 85 0.09 4.58 -0.25
N VAL A 86 -1.20 4.58 -0.58
CA VAL A 86 -1.81 3.55 -1.42
C VAL A 86 -2.25 4.22 -2.71
N HIS A 87 -1.61 3.88 -3.83
CA HIS A 87 -2.00 4.30 -5.16
C HIS A 87 -2.81 3.18 -5.82
N THR A 88 -4.02 3.49 -6.26
CA THR A 88 -4.92 2.49 -6.84
C THR A 88 -4.77 2.40 -8.36
N ARG A 89 -5.29 1.34 -8.97
CA ARG A 89 -5.34 1.14 -10.42
C ARG A 89 -6.07 2.25 -11.19
N HIS A 90 -6.83 3.09 -10.50
CA HIS A 90 -7.61 4.20 -11.08
C HIS A 90 -7.06 5.57 -10.67
N ASP A 91 -5.74 5.66 -10.46
CA ASP A 91 -5.06 6.91 -10.13
C ASP A 91 -5.68 7.65 -8.93
N LYS A 92 -6.10 6.91 -7.91
CA LYS A 92 -6.45 7.46 -6.61
C LYS A 92 -5.33 7.20 -5.61
N MET A 93 -5.04 8.20 -4.78
CA MET A 93 -4.06 8.10 -3.71
C MET A 93 -4.75 8.16 -2.35
N ILE A 94 -4.44 7.21 -1.49
CA ILE A 94 -4.78 7.27 -0.07
C ILE A 94 -3.49 7.60 0.69
N THR A 95 -3.47 8.75 1.33
CA THR A 95 -2.41 9.12 2.30
C THR A 95 -2.83 8.66 3.67
N ILE A 96 -1.94 7.98 4.40
CA ILE A 96 -2.21 7.44 5.73
C ILE A 96 -1.25 8.07 6.73
N ASP A 97 -1.81 8.71 7.75
CA ASP A 97 -1.03 9.29 8.86
C ASP A 97 -0.36 8.16 9.67
N PRO A 98 0.91 8.28 10.08
CA PRO A 98 1.60 7.30 10.91
C PRO A 98 0.92 6.97 12.23
N ALA A 99 0.13 7.90 12.77
CA ALA A 99 -0.65 7.69 14.00
C ALA A 99 -1.94 6.89 13.76
N ALA A 100 -2.29 6.58 12.51
CA ALA A 100 -3.49 5.82 12.18
C ALA A 100 -3.41 4.40 12.75
N ARG A 101 -4.48 3.97 13.42
CA ARG A 101 -4.65 2.60 13.89
C ARG A 101 -5.59 1.87 12.95
N LEU A 102 -5.03 1.12 12.04
CA LEU A 102 -5.81 0.36 11.06
C LEU A 102 -6.50 -0.83 11.72
N PRO A 103 -7.74 -1.15 11.33
CA PRO A 103 -8.46 -2.32 11.82
C PRO A 103 -7.69 -3.60 11.50
N ARG A 104 -7.47 -4.47 12.49
CA ARG A 104 -6.84 -5.79 12.28
C ARG A 104 -7.77 -6.76 11.56
N ALA A 105 -9.08 -6.67 11.81
CA ALA A 105 -10.07 -7.51 11.16
C ALA A 105 -10.34 -7.00 9.73
N HIS A 106 -10.20 -7.90 8.74
CA HIS A 106 -10.34 -7.57 7.32
C HIS A 106 -11.70 -6.91 6.98
N ASN A 107 -12.80 -7.44 7.51
CA ASN A 107 -14.14 -6.89 7.29
C ASN A 107 -14.29 -5.44 7.80
N ARG A 108 -13.61 -5.09 8.89
CA ARG A 108 -13.58 -3.71 9.41
C ARG A 108 -12.70 -2.80 8.53
N PHE A 109 -11.59 -3.32 8.02
CA PHE A 109 -10.76 -2.60 7.04
C PHE A 109 -11.53 -2.31 5.76
N VAL A 110 -12.26 -3.31 5.23
CA VAL A 110 -13.15 -3.11 4.06
C VAL A 110 -14.17 -2.01 4.35
N GLY A 111 -14.82 -2.02 5.51
CA GLY A 111 -15.77 -0.97 5.90
C GLY A 111 -15.14 0.43 6.00
N LEU A 112 -13.89 0.52 6.49
CA LEU A 112 -13.14 1.77 6.53
C LEU A 112 -12.83 2.28 5.13
N MET A 113 -12.40 1.41 4.22
CA MET A 113 -12.13 1.78 2.82
C MET A 113 -13.40 2.21 2.09
N GLU A 114 -14.51 1.49 2.25
CA GLU A 114 -15.82 1.91 1.70
C GLU A 114 -16.21 3.31 2.17
N TYR A 115 -16.05 3.58 3.46
CA TYR A 115 -16.31 4.90 4.02
C TYR A 115 -15.39 5.96 3.40
N LEU A 116 -14.10 5.66 3.30
CA LEU A 116 -13.09 6.56 2.74
C LEU A 116 -13.36 6.90 1.27
N PHE A 117 -13.77 5.90 0.46
CA PHE A 117 -14.13 6.14 -0.95
C PHE A 117 -15.38 7.02 -1.11
N LEU A 118 -16.27 7.04 -0.12
CA LEU A 118 -17.47 7.89 -0.11
C LEU A 118 -17.17 9.29 0.42
N ALA A 119 -16.47 9.38 1.56
CA ALA A 119 -16.30 10.62 2.30
C ALA A 119 -15.01 11.39 1.93
N GLY A 120 -14.06 10.73 1.27
CA GLY A 120 -12.75 11.32 0.92
C GLY A 120 -11.77 11.41 2.10
N THR A 121 -12.26 11.38 3.34
CA THR A 121 -11.44 11.47 4.55
C THR A 121 -11.97 10.56 5.66
N ALA A 122 -11.07 10.10 6.55
CA ALA A 122 -11.44 9.32 7.72
C ALA A 122 -10.45 9.53 8.88
N PRO A 123 -10.90 9.75 10.15
CA PRO A 123 -12.26 10.19 10.51
C PRO A 123 -12.57 11.62 10.02
N PRO A 124 -13.84 12.06 10.04
CA PRO A 124 -14.21 13.38 9.49
C PRO A 124 -13.51 14.55 10.19
N ASP A 125 -13.53 14.56 11.52
CA ASP A 125 -13.09 15.72 12.32
C ASP A 125 -11.56 15.88 12.38
N LYS A 126 -10.83 14.75 12.38
CA LYS A 126 -9.36 14.72 12.40
C LYS A 126 -8.86 13.67 11.42
N PRO A 127 -8.81 13.98 10.13
CA PRO A 127 -8.49 12.99 9.11
C PRO A 127 -7.10 12.38 9.26
N LEU A 128 -7.05 11.09 9.51
CA LEU A 128 -5.84 10.27 9.49
C LEU A 128 -5.64 9.56 8.14
N LEU A 129 -6.72 9.40 7.37
CA LEU A 129 -6.70 8.91 6.00
C LEU A 129 -7.34 9.96 5.09
N ARG A 130 -6.73 10.18 3.92
CA ARG A 130 -7.23 11.10 2.89
C ARG A 130 -7.16 10.43 1.53
N LEU A 131 -8.24 10.52 0.76
CA LEU A 131 -8.33 10.04 -0.63
C LEU A 131 -8.33 11.25 -1.57
N GLU A 132 -7.46 11.24 -2.56
CA GLU A 132 -7.40 12.26 -3.61
C GLU A 132 -7.07 11.63 -4.97
N ASP A 133 -7.39 12.33 -6.07
CA ASP A 133 -6.98 11.90 -7.40
C ASP A 133 -5.50 12.26 -7.64
N ALA A 134 -4.67 11.24 -7.83
CA ALA A 134 -3.25 11.43 -8.08
C ALA A 134 -2.64 10.22 -8.80
N THR A 135 -1.93 10.48 -9.89
CA THR A 135 -1.07 9.50 -10.56
C THR A 135 0.15 9.17 -9.70
N LEU A 136 0.77 8.01 -9.91
CA LEU A 136 2.00 7.63 -9.20
C LEU A 136 3.11 8.69 -9.38
N LYS A 137 3.24 9.25 -10.60
CA LYS A 137 4.18 10.35 -10.89
C LYS A 137 3.93 11.58 -10.01
N LYS A 138 2.67 11.98 -9.84
CA LYS A 138 2.29 13.13 -9.00
C LYS A 138 2.65 12.90 -7.53
N ILE A 139 2.46 11.67 -7.05
CA ILE A 139 2.81 11.28 -5.67
C ILE A 139 4.33 11.46 -5.46
N ILE A 140 5.16 10.85 -6.31
CA ILE A 140 6.62 10.93 -6.22
C ILE A 140 7.10 12.38 -6.33
N SER A 141 6.55 13.15 -7.27
CA SER A 141 6.90 14.57 -7.45
C SER A 141 6.54 15.44 -6.24
N LYS A 142 5.51 15.06 -5.48
CA LYS A 142 5.11 15.75 -4.23
C LYS A 142 6.07 15.42 -3.08
N ILE A 143 6.53 14.18 -3.00
CA ILE A 143 7.49 13.70 -1.98
C ILE A 143 8.89 14.30 -2.23
N LYS A 144 9.34 14.36 -3.49
CA LYS A 144 10.69 14.77 -3.93
C LYS A 144 11.80 13.99 -3.21
N PRO A 145 11.76 12.65 -3.22
CA PRO A 145 12.74 11.85 -2.51
C PRO A 145 14.13 12.01 -3.13
N ALA A 146 15.18 11.84 -2.31
CA ALA A 146 16.56 11.79 -2.77
C ALA A 146 16.85 10.51 -3.58
N LYS A 147 16.06 9.44 -3.31
CA LYS A 147 16.15 8.17 -4.03
C LYS A 147 14.79 7.48 -4.07
N THR A 148 14.43 6.96 -5.24
CA THR A 148 13.24 6.14 -5.46
C THR A 148 13.64 4.73 -5.90
N ILE A 149 13.20 3.71 -5.17
CA ILE A 149 13.47 2.30 -5.45
C ILE A 149 12.15 1.59 -5.74
N ALA A 150 11.99 0.98 -6.90
CA ALA A 150 10.85 0.13 -7.19
C ALA A 150 11.25 -1.35 -7.11
N PHE A 151 10.43 -2.15 -6.42
CA PHE A 151 10.68 -3.59 -6.30
C PHE A 151 9.91 -4.35 -7.37
N SER A 152 10.62 -5.13 -8.18
CA SER A 152 10.08 -5.94 -9.26
C SER A 152 10.98 -7.14 -9.53
N GLU A 153 10.40 -8.27 -9.93
CA GLU A 153 11.14 -9.45 -10.40
C GLU A 153 12.05 -9.17 -11.62
N ARG A 154 11.73 -8.09 -12.38
CA ARG A 154 12.50 -7.66 -13.56
C ARG A 154 13.65 -6.71 -13.23
N GLY A 155 13.82 -6.39 -11.95
CA GLY A 155 14.88 -5.49 -11.50
C GLY A 155 16.24 -6.13 -11.43
N GLU A 156 17.25 -5.31 -11.14
CA GLU A 156 18.58 -5.77 -10.82
C GLU A 156 18.56 -6.54 -9.49
N LYS A 157 19.19 -7.73 -9.48
CA LYS A 157 19.28 -8.54 -8.26
C LYS A 157 20.18 -7.85 -7.24
N LYS A 158 19.63 -7.45 -6.10
CA LYS A 158 20.37 -6.77 -5.02
C LYS A 158 20.15 -7.43 -3.68
N HIS A 159 21.21 -7.52 -2.91
CA HIS A 159 21.12 -7.90 -1.50
C HIS A 159 20.49 -6.75 -0.69
N TRP A 160 19.69 -7.08 0.32
CA TRP A 160 18.99 -6.09 1.15
C TRP A 160 19.92 -5.04 1.79
N GLY A 161 21.15 -5.40 2.15
CA GLY A 161 22.16 -4.48 2.69
C GLY A 161 22.65 -3.39 1.72
N ASP A 162 22.26 -3.48 0.45
CA ASP A 162 22.69 -2.55 -0.60
C ASP A 162 21.60 -1.56 -1.03
N PHE A 163 20.34 -1.73 -0.57
CA PHE A 163 19.22 -0.93 -1.04
C PHE A 163 19.42 0.57 -0.80
N TYR A 164 19.96 0.92 0.34
CA TYR A 164 20.08 2.32 0.78
C TYR A 164 21.52 2.83 0.76
N LYS A 165 22.44 2.14 0.06
CA LYS A 165 23.82 2.62 -0.14
C LYS A 165 23.83 4.00 -0.80
N GLY A 166 24.66 4.89 -0.26
CA GLY A 166 24.83 6.25 -0.77
C GLY A 166 23.71 7.24 -0.37
N VAL A 167 22.68 6.80 0.36
CA VAL A 167 21.63 7.68 0.88
C VAL A 167 21.96 8.08 2.32
N LYS A 168 21.84 9.37 2.62
CA LYS A 168 22.05 9.88 3.97
C LYS A 168 20.86 9.59 4.88
N LYS A 169 21.09 9.49 6.18
CA LYS A 169 20.04 9.19 7.17
C LYS A 169 18.87 10.19 7.15
N ASP A 170 19.17 11.45 6.87
CA ASP A 170 18.19 12.54 6.89
C ASP A 170 17.49 12.75 5.54
N ASP A 171 17.91 12.02 4.51
CA ASP A 171 17.26 12.08 3.20
C ASP A 171 15.93 11.34 3.20
N ASP A 172 14.99 11.84 2.39
CA ASP A 172 13.74 11.14 2.09
C ASP A 172 13.98 10.09 1.01
N VAL A 173 13.59 8.86 1.30
CA VAL A 173 13.68 7.72 0.37
C VAL A 173 12.28 7.22 0.06
N CYS A 174 12.01 6.97 -1.20
CA CYS A 174 10.75 6.37 -1.65
C CYS A 174 10.97 4.91 -2.06
N ILE A 175 10.14 4.01 -1.55
CA ILE A 175 10.06 2.62 -2.03
C ILE A 175 8.70 2.38 -2.66
N ILE A 176 8.68 1.70 -3.80
CA ILE A 176 7.46 1.36 -4.55
C ILE A 176 7.32 -0.16 -4.58
N VAL A 177 6.19 -0.66 -4.09
CA VAL A 177 5.85 -2.08 -4.08
C VAL A 177 4.47 -2.26 -4.72
N GLY A 178 4.31 -3.26 -5.58
CA GLY A 178 3.03 -3.56 -6.24
C GLY A 178 1.96 -4.03 -5.25
N GLY A 179 0.76 -3.43 -5.31
CA GLY A 179 -0.39 -3.82 -4.49
C GLY A 179 -1.37 -4.75 -5.20
N PHE A 180 -0.86 -5.70 -5.99
CA PHE A 180 -1.63 -6.59 -6.86
C PHE A 180 -1.14 -8.05 -6.75
N PRO A 181 -1.98 -9.04 -7.11
CA PRO A 181 -1.67 -10.47 -6.88
C PRO A 181 -0.62 -11.04 -7.86
N HIS A 182 -0.61 -10.60 -9.10
CA HIS A 182 0.26 -11.08 -10.17
C HIS A 182 0.33 -10.08 -11.34
N GLY A 183 1.24 -10.33 -12.28
CA GLY A 183 1.48 -9.48 -13.43
C GLY A 183 2.42 -8.32 -13.14
N ASN A 184 2.39 -7.31 -13.99
CA ASN A 184 3.28 -6.15 -13.90
C ASN A 184 2.56 -4.92 -13.35
N PHE A 185 3.33 -3.89 -13.02
CA PHE A 185 2.78 -2.56 -12.78
C PHE A 185 1.99 -2.07 -13.99
N ILE A 186 0.88 -1.38 -13.73
CA ILE A 186 0.14 -0.61 -14.74
C ILE A 186 0.89 0.69 -15.01
N SER A 187 1.39 1.31 -13.94
CA SER A 187 2.23 2.51 -14.01
C SER A 187 3.62 2.19 -14.55
N ASP A 188 4.23 3.10 -15.30
CA ASP A 188 5.60 2.94 -15.82
C ASP A 188 6.64 3.22 -14.72
N VAL A 189 6.73 2.31 -13.75
CA VAL A 189 7.63 2.45 -12.59
C VAL A 189 9.11 2.50 -12.99
N ALA A 190 9.47 1.91 -14.13
CA ALA A 190 10.85 1.94 -14.62
C ALA A 190 11.33 3.35 -15.01
N LYS A 191 10.39 4.23 -15.42
CA LYS A 191 10.70 5.64 -15.68
C LYS A 191 10.58 6.54 -14.45
N LEU A 192 9.94 6.06 -13.38
CA LEU A 192 9.65 6.84 -12.18
C LEU A 192 10.63 6.55 -11.04
N ALA A 193 11.28 5.39 -11.05
CA ALA A 193 12.25 4.99 -10.05
C ALA A 193 13.68 5.21 -10.55
N ASP A 194 14.58 5.53 -9.63
CA ASP A 194 16.02 5.61 -9.91
C ASP A 194 16.61 4.20 -10.05
N GLU A 195 16.01 3.24 -9.34
CA GLU A 195 16.43 1.84 -9.39
C GLU A 195 15.22 0.90 -9.42
N LEU A 196 15.31 -0.13 -10.26
CA LEU A 196 14.41 -1.27 -10.26
C LEU A 196 15.14 -2.46 -9.66
N VAL A 197 14.66 -2.97 -8.52
CA VAL A 197 15.38 -3.95 -7.69
C VAL A 197 14.59 -5.26 -7.59
N CYS A 198 15.29 -6.36 -7.84
CA CYS A 198 14.84 -7.72 -7.57
C CYS A 198 15.53 -8.23 -6.29
N ILE A 199 14.76 -8.55 -5.26
CA ILE A 199 15.28 -8.95 -3.96
C ILE A 199 15.40 -10.45 -3.76
N ASP A 200 14.81 -11.24 -4.66
CA ASP A 200 14.83 -12.69 -4.61
C ASP A 200 14.65 -13.27 -6.02
N PRO A 201 15.32 -14.37 -6.40
CA PRO A 201 15.09 -15.06 -7.67
C PRO A 201 13.66 -15.54 -7.85
N GLU A 202 12.95 -15.83 -6.76
CA GLU A 202 11.56 -16.26 -6.76
C GLU A 202 10.62 -15.11 -6.43
N LEU A 203 9.38 -15.21 -6.94
CA LEU A 203 8.36 -14.19 -6.70
C LEU A 203 7.96 -14.15 -5.22
N LEU A 204 8.23 -13.04 -4.56
CA LEU A 204 7.80 -12.80 -3.18
C LEU A 204 6.48 -12.02 -3.15
N ARG A 205 5.66 -12.32 -2.14
CA ARG A 205 4.44 -11.56 -1.87
C ARG A 205 4.77 -10.16 -1.38
N ALA A 206 3.95 -9.17 -1.75
CA ALA A 206 4.15 -7.76 -1.39
C ALA A 206 4.43 -7.51 0.10
N PRO A 207 3.74 -8.13 1.08
CA PRO A 207 4.07 -7.96 2.50
C PRO A 207 5.51 -8.39 2.84
N THR A 208 6.02 -9.46 2.24
CA THR A 208 7.40 -9.94 2.44
C THR A 208 8.41 -8.92 1.88
N VAL A 209 8.14 -8.37 0.69
CA VAL A 209 8.98 -7.34 0.07
C VAL A 209 9.06 -6.11 0.97
N ILE A 210 7.91 -5.63 1.46
CA ILE A 210 7.82 -4.48 2.37
C ILE A 210 8.60 -4.71 3.65
N MET A 211 8.42 -5.87 4.28
CA MET A 211 9.12 -6.18 5.52
C MET A 211 10.64 -6.22 5.33
N ARG A 212 11.12 -6.81 4.24
CA ARG A 212 12.55 -6.82 3.90
C ARG A 212 13.09 -5.42 3.64
N ALA A 213 12.36 -4.58 2.89
CA ALA A 213 12.76 -3.22 2.59
C ALA A 213 12.79 -2.33 3.85
N ILE A 214 11.77 -2.42 4.72
CA ILE A 214 11.74 -1.67 5.98
C ILE A 214 12.85 -2.15 6.92
N PHE A 215 13.02 -3.47 7.07
CA PHE A 215 14.11 -4.01 7.90
C PHE A 215 15.49 -3.55 7.41
N ALA A 216 15.72 -3.57 6.10
CA ALA A 216 16.98 -3.06 5.51
C ALA A 216 17.20 -1.57 5.86
N TYR A 217 16.15 -0.75 5.84
CA TYR A 217 16.22 0.66 6.23
C TYR A 217 16.54 0.80 7.73
N GLU A 218 15.83 0.06 8.59
CA GLU A 218 16.05 0.07 10.05
C GLU A 218 17.47 -0.35 10.42
N ASP A 219 18.01 -1.37 9.76
CA ASP A 219 19.38 -1.86 9.98
C ASP A 219 20.42 -0.86 9.48
N THR A 220 20.26 -0.35 8.26
CA THR A 220 21.18 0.62 7.64
C THR A 220 21.36 1.87 8.51
N TYR A 221 20.29 2.38 9.10
CA TYR A 221 20.32 3.60 9.91
C TYR A 221 20.29 3.37 11.41
N GLY A 222 20.42 2.12 11.86
CA GLY A 222 20.52 1.74 13.26
C GLY A 222 19.29 2.05 14.12
N ILE A 223 18.09 2.07 13.50
CA ILE A 223 16.84 2.45 14.18
C ILE A 223 16.59 1.55 15.41
N THR A 224 16.60 0.23 15.21
CA THR A 224 16.37 -0.74 16.29
C THR A 224 17.43 -0.67 17.38
N LYS A 225 18.72 -0.51 17.01
CA LYS A 225 19.82 -0.36 17.97
C LYS A 225 19.63 0.87 18.86
N THR A 226 19.27 2.01 18.27
CA THR A 226 18.99 3.26 19.00
C THR A 226 17.81 3.11 19.95
N ARG A 227 16.75 2.42 19.55
CA ARG A 227 15.57 2.16 20.39
C ARG A 227 15.91 1.32 21.61
N LEU A 228 16.65 0.23 21.41
CA LEU A 228 17.07 -0.66 22.50
C LEU A 228 17.97 0.08 23.51
N ALA A 229 18.93 0.89 23.05
CA ALA A 229 19.78 1.68 23.92
C ALA A 229 18.98 2.69 24.79
N ARG A 230 17.93 3.31 24.24
CA ARG A 230 17.05 4.20 25.01
C ARG A 230 16.26 3.46 26.08
N SER A 231 15.77 2.25 25.79
CA SER A 231 14.98 1.46 26.74
C SER A 231 15.80 0.95 27.91
N SER A 232 17.09 0.68 27.70
CA SER A 232 18.02 0.24 28.76
C SER A 232 18.43 1.37 29.70
N ASN A 233 18.23 2.63 29.32
CA ASN A 233 18.54 3.83 30.13
C ASN A 233 17.27 4.48 30.74
N ALA A 234 16.09 3.88 30.56
CA ALA A 234 14.89 4.33 31.23
C ALA A 234 14.87 3.77 32.66
N PRO A 235 14.62 4.59 33.72
CA PRO A 235 14.62 4.18 35.11
C PRO A 235 13.51 3.19 35.44
#